data_9464b136494013ef488e5f4f6538bb91
#
_entry.id   9464b136494013ef488e5f4f6538bb91
#
_cell.length_a   1.000
_cell.length_b   1.000
_cell.length_c   1.000
_cell.angle_alpha   90.00
_cell.angle_beta   90.00
_cell.angle_gamma   90.00
#
_symmetry.space_group_name_H-M   'P 1'
#
loop_
_entity.id
_entity.type
_entity.pdbx_description
1 polymer ?
#
loop_
_entity_poly.entity_id
_entity_poly.type
_entity_poly.pdbx_seq_one_letter_code
_entity_poly.pdbx_strand_id
1 'polypeptide(L)'
;LDRAGRIEVLPDLTLPGHPEIFVVGDMASLNNYPGVAQVAIQGARYAAAQLKRRLAGKPEKGPFAYKDKGSMATISRFSAVASIGRFQFSGFFAWLLWLAIHLVYIIGFKHQVTTLLRWAVSFVGRGRAERTLTEQQVFARNAIEDLGEGYQPRLPG
;
A
#
# COMPACT_ATOMS: atom_id res chain seq x y z
N LEU A 1 -1.82 13.20 -18.03
CA LEU A 1 -2.36 12.10 -17.21
C LEU A 1 -2.57 10.88 -18.09
N ASP A 2 -2.30 9.71 -17.55
CA ASP A 2 -2.64 8.45 -18.20
C ASP A 2 -4.15 8.14 -18.09
N ARG A 3 -4.60 7.01 -18.69
CA ARG A 3 -6.01 6.59 -18.68
C ARG A 3 -6.57 6.31 -17.27
N ALA A 4 -5.72 6.05 -16.30
CA ALA A 4 -6.09 5.84 -14.89
C ALA A 4 -6.03 7.12 -14.05
N GLY A 5 -5.76 8.28 -14.66
CA GLY A 5 -5.63 9.56 -13.98
C GLY A 5 -4.29 9.76 -13.27
N ARG A 6 -3.27 8.93 -13.54
CA ARG A 6 -1.94 9.07 -12.96
C ARG A 6 -1.11 10.07 -13.77
N ILE A 7 -0.19 10.72 -13.10
CA ILE A 7 0.72 11.72 -13.69
C ILE A 7 1.84 11.00 -14.42
N GLU A 8 1.96 11.23 -15.73
CA GLU A 8 3.09 10.75 -16.53
C GLU A 8 4.36 11.51 -16.14
N VAL A 9 5.39 10.77 -15.73
CA VAL A 9 6.66 11.31 -15.27
C VAL A 9 7.80 10.93 -16.19
N LEU A 10 8.87 11.71 -16.13
CA LEU A 10 10.13 11.41 -16.80
C LEU A 10 10.84 10.21 -16.13
N PRO A 11 11.83 9.58 -16.79
CA PRO A 11 12.56 8.43 -16.20
C PRO A 11 13.26 8.72 -14.89
N ASP A 12 13.45 9.95 -14.50
CA ASP A 12 14.01 10.39 -13.21
C ASP A 12 12.93 10.73 -12.17
N LEU A 13 11.67 10.37 -12.44
CA LEU A 13 10.49 10.63 -11.61
C LEU A 13 10.12 12.11 -11.46
N THR A 14 10.62 12.98 -12.32
CA THR A 14 10.23 14.39 -12.32
C THR A 14 9.06 14.64 -13.28
N LEU A 15 8.36 15.76 -13.07
CA LEU A 15 7.30 16.21 -13.94
C LEU A 15 7.93 16.83 -15.21
N PRO A 16 7.43 16.51 -16.42
CA PRO A 16 7.90 17.13 -17.66
C PRO A 16 7.81 18.67 -17.60
N GLY A 17 8.94 19.34 -17.87
CA GLY A 17 9.06 20.81 -17.77
C GLY A 17 9.29 21.35 -16.36
N HIS A 18 9.24 20.51 -15.32
CA HIS A 18 9.38 20.89 -13.92
C HIS A 18 10.33 19.92 -13.19
N PRO A 19 11.65 20.04 -13.42
CA PRO A 19 12.63 19.13 -12.82
C PRO A 19 12.73 19.24 -11.30
N GLU A 20 12.19 20.29 -10.70
CA GLU A 20 12.08 20.49 -9.26
C GLU A 20 10.94 19.69 -8.60
N ILE A 21 9.99 19.17 -9.39
CA ILE A 21 8.81 18.44 -8.90
C ILE A 21 9.00 16.94 -9.13
N PHE A 22 9.10 16.17 -8.04
CA PHE A 22 9.09 14.71 -8.09
C PHE A 22 7.69 14.18 -7.83
N VAL A 23 7.27 13.18 -8.62
CA VAL A 23 6.02 12.46 -8.41
C VAL A 23 6.35 10.98 -8.21
N VAL A 24 5.90 10.39 -7.10
CA VAL A 24 6.24 9.02 -6.70
C VAL A 24 5.01 8.27 -6.17
N GLY A 25 5.08 6.94 -6.15
CA GLY A 25 3.99 6.10 -5.67
C GLY A 25 2.85 5.94 -6.68
N ASP A 26 1.66 5.70 -6.17
CA ASP A 26 0.50 5.29 -6.97
C ASP A 26 -0.01 6.39 -7.91
N MET A 27 0.35 7.64 -7.65
CA MET A 27 0.00 8.77 -8.52
C MET A 27 0.94 8.94 -9.73
N ALA A 28 2.09 8.24 -9.76
CA ALA A 28 3.04 8.32 -10.85
C ALA A 28 2.80 7.23 -11.90
N SER A 29 2.90 7.59 -13.16
CA SER A 29 2.87 6.67 -14.30
C SER A 29 4.23 6.64 -14.97
N LEU A 30 4.94 5.51 -14.87
CA LEU A 30 6.22 5.26 -15.52
C LEU A 30 6.33 3.79 -15.89
N ASN A 31 6.66 3.48 -17.15
CA ASN A 31 6.98 2.13 -17.65
C ASN A 31 5.95 1.05 -17.25
N ASN A 32 4.68 1.39 -17.07
CA ASN A 32 3.63 0.49 -16.58
C ASN A 32 3.95 -0.19 -15.24
N TYR A 33 4.77 0.42 -14.39
CA TYR A 33 5.00 -0.11 -13.05
C TYR A 33 3.70 -0.22 -12.25
N PRO A 34 3.53 -1.31 -11.49
CA PRO A 34 2.30 -1.53 -10.74
C PRO A 34 2.16 -0.52 -9.58
N GLY A 35 0.92 -0.18 -9.21
CA GLY A 35 0.60 0.61 -8.01
C GLY A 35 0.76 -0.25 -6.75
N VAL A 36 1.99 -0.47 -6.32
CA VAL A 36 2.30 -1.25 -5.12
C VAL A 36 3.29 -0.50 -4.23
N ALA A 37 3.22 -0.77 -2.93
CA ALA A 37 4.06 -0.11 -1.93
C ALA A 37 5.56 -0.18 -2.25
N GLN A 38 6.03 -1.24 -2.88
CA GLN A 38 7.44 -1.39 -3.26
C GLN A 38 7.90 -0.37 -4.31
N VAL A 39 7.05 -0.05 -5.29
CA VAL A 39 7.35 1.00 -6.29
C VAL A 39 7.41 2.35 -5.59
N ALA A 40 6.44 2.64 -4.72
CA ALA A 40 6.40 3.88 -3.94
C ALA A 40 7.66 4.07 -3.06
N ILE A 41 8.04 3.04 -2.30
CA ILE A 41 9.22 3.08 -1.41
C ILE A 41 10.52 3.26 -2.20
N GLN A 42 10.68 2.53 -3.31
CA GLN A 42 11.89 2.62 -4.13
C GLN A 42 11.95 3.96 -4.86
N GLY A 43 10.84 4.45 -5.40
CA GLY A 43 10.71 5.75 -6.04
C GLY A 43 11.03 6.89 -5.08
N ALA A 44 10.47 6.86 -3.86
CA ALA A 44 10.74 7.88 -2.84
C ALA A 44 12.23 7.90 -2.42
N ARG A 45 12.85 6.74 -2.26
CA ARG A 45 14.29 6.63 -1.95
C ARG A 45 15.16 7.15 -3.10
N TYR A 46 14.76 6.89 -4.33
CA TYR A 46 15.44 7.40 -5.52
C TYR A 46 15.33 8.93 -5.57
N ALA A 47 14.11 9.50 -5.46
CA ALA A 47 13.89 10.94 -5.46
C ALA A 47 14.67 11.66 -4.35
N ALA A 48 14.66 11.10 -3.12
CA ALA A 48 15.45 11.63 -2.01
C ALA A 48 16.97 11.59 -2.29
N ALA A 49 17.46 10.54 -2.96
CA ALA A 49 18.86 10.45 -3.34
C ALA A 49 19.24 11.45 -4.44
N GLN A 50 18.36 11.68 -5.42
CA GLN A 50 18.52 12.71 -6.47
C GLN A 50 18.59 14.08 -5.84
N LEU A 51 17.63 14.42 -4.97
CA LEU A 51 17.62 15.71 -4.27
C LEU A 51 18.90 15.97 -3.47
N LYS A 52 19.36 14.96 -2.69
CA LYS A 52 20.64 15.07 -1.96
C LYS A 52 21.81 15.32 -2.89
N ARG A 53 21.85 14.70 -4.07
CA ARG A 53 22.92 14.91 -5.05
C ARG A 53 22.86 16.29 -5.65
N ARG A 54 21.68 16.79 -6.03
CA ARG A 54 21.46 18.15 -6.55
C ARG A 54 21.94 19.21 -5.53
N LEU A 55 21.54 19.07 -4.26
CA LEU A 55 21.97 19.98 -3.19
C LEU A 55 23.49 19.93 -2.91
N ALA A 56 24.15 18.82 -3.19
CA ALA A 56 25.58 18.65 -3.04
C ALA A 56 26.39 18.98 -4.31
N GLY A 57 25.75 19.51 -5.37
CA GLY A 57 26.40 19.79 -6.65
C GLY A 57 26.97 18.54 -7.35
N LYS A 58 26.48 17.35 -7.04
CA LYS A 58 26.93 16.08 -7.63
C LYS A 58 26.10 15.74 -8.86
N PRO A 59 26.69 15.01 -9.83
CA PRO A 59 25.95 14.57 -11.01
C PRO A 59 24.75 13.72 -10.61
N GLU A 60 23.65 13.84 -11.35
CA GLU A 60 22.44 13.09 -11.12
C GLU A 60 22.64 11.57 -11.31
N LYS A 61 21.79 10.79 -10.69
CA LYS A 61 21.70 9.35 -10.97
C LYS A 61 21.07 9.14 -12.34
N GLY A 62 21.36 7.99 -12.93
CA GLY A 62 20.61 7.53 -14.09
C GLY A 62 19.12 7.29 -13.79
N PRO A 63 18.34 6.86 -14.79
CA PRO A 63 16.89 6.69 -14.67
C PRO A 63 16.49 5.76 -13.53
N PHE A 64 15.29 5.97 -12.99
CA PHE A 64 14.71 5.07 -11.99
C PHE A 64 14.39 3.71 -12.63
N ALA A 65 14.85 2.65 -11.98
CA ALA A 65 14.52 1.29 -12.32
C ALA A 65 13.92 0.57 -11.11
N TYR A 66 12.68 0.12 -11.26
CA TYR A 66 12.01 -0.68 -10.24
C TYR A 66 12.58 -2.09 -10.19
N LYS A 67 12.92 -2.55 -8.99
CA LYS A 67 13.33 -3.93 -8.74
C LYS A 67 12.19 -4.66 -8.02
N ASP A 68 11.54 -5.57 -8.71
CA ASP A 68 10.51 -6.42 -8.12
C ASP A 68 11.13 -7.36 -7.07
N LYS A 69 10.57 -7.36 -5.88
CA LYS A 69 10.98 -8.23 -4.77
C LYS A 69 9.99 -9.35 -4.50
N GLY A 70 8.98 -9.46 -5.35
CA GLY A 70 7.89 -10.40 -5.20
C GLY A 70 6.64 -9.77 -4.58
N SER A 71 5.62 -10.57 -4.40
CA SER A 71 4.32 -10.15 -3.86
C SER A 71 3.88 -11.09 -2.75
N MET A 72 3.08 -10.57 -1.83
CA MET A 72 2.48 -11.39 -0.77
C MET A 72 1.16 -10.79 -0.31
N ALA A 73 0.24 -11.69 0.07
CA ALA A 73 -1.08 -11.30 0.58
C ALA A 73 -1.53 -12.25 1.69
N THR A 74 -2.16 -11.71 2.73
CA THR A 74 -2.86 -12.50 3.74
C THR A 74 -4.23 -12.91 3.20
N ILE A 75 -4.58 -14.18 3.39
CA ILE A 75 -5.89 -14.72 3.01
C ILE A 75 -6.79 -14.78 4.25
N SER A 76 -6.23 -15.26 5.36
CA SER A 76 -6.94 -15.37 6.62
C SER A 76 -5.96 -15.39 7.79
N ARG A 77 -6.49 -15.54 9.00
CA ARG A 77 -5.66 -15.73 10.20
C ARG A 77 -4.78 -16.97 10.03
N PHE A 78 -3.48 -16.81 10.21
CA PHE A 78 -2.44 -17.83 10.02
C PHE A 78 -2.30 -18.39 8.60
N SER A 79 -2.85 -17.69 7.59
CA SER A 79 -2.73 -18.10 6.19
C SER A 79 -2.43 -16.90 5.30
N ALA A 80 -1.38 -17.03 4.49
CA ALA A 80 -0.98 -16.08 3.48
C ALA A 80 -0.44 -16.81 2.24
N VAL A 81 -0.28 -16.07 1.17
CA VAL A 81 0.47 -16.47 -0.02
C VAL A 81 1.61 -15.50 -0.25
N ALA A 82 2.73 -16.00 -0.71
CA ALA A 82 3.89 -15.21 -1.08
C ALA A 82 4.53 -15.78 -2.34
N SER A 83 4.93 -14.88 -3.24
CA SER A 83 5.67 -15.20 -4.46
C SER A 83 6.92 -14.35 -4.49
N ILE A 84 8.10 -14.99 -4.46
CA ILE A 84 9.41 -14.33 -4.45
C ILE A 84 10.25 -14.94 -5.57
N GLY A 85 10.42 -14.21 -6.67
CA GLY A 85 11.06 -14.74 -7.85
C GLY A 85 10.33 -15.98 -8.40
N ARG A 86 10.98 -17.15 -8.41
CA ARG A 86 10.39 -18.42 -8.83
C ARG A 86 9.78 -19.26 -7.69
N PHE A 87 9.93 -18.80 -6.46
CA PHE A 87 9.45 -19.54 -5.30
C PHE A 87 8.06 -19.03 -4.89
N GLN A 88 7.16 -19.97 -4.63
CA GLN A 88 5.82 -19.71 -4.14
C GLN A 88 5.62 -20.42 -2.82
N PHE A 89 5.10 -19.69 -1.83
CA PHE A 89 4.83 -20.19 -0.48
C PHE A 89 3.39 -19.93 -0.14
N SER A 90 2.80 -20.81 0.67
CA SER A 90 1.44 -20.60 1.19
C SER A 90 1.33 -21.10 2.64
N GLY A 91 0.22 -20.70 3.28
CA GLY A 91 -0.12 -21.14 4.64
C GLY A 91 0.62 -20.38 5.73
N PHE A 92 0.91 -21.08 6.83
CA PHE A 92 1.43 -20.49 8.07
C PHE A 92 2.82 -19.84 7.90
N PHE A 93 3.74 -20.48 7.20
CA PHE A 93 5.09 -19.93 7.00
C PHE A 93 5.07 -18.68 6.13
N ALA A 94 4.23 -18.66 5.09
CA ALA A 94 4.02 -17.44 4.29
C ALA A 94 3.44 -16.31 5.14
N TRP A 95 2.54 -16.63 6.09
CA TRP A 95 1.97 -15.68 7.01
C TRP A 95 3.00 -15.10 8.00
N LEU A 96 3.87 -15.94 8.57
CA LEU A 96 4.99 -15.46 9.42
C LEU A 96 5.94 -14.56 8.65
N LEU A 97 6.27 -14.93 7.41
CA LEU A 97 7.11 -14.12 6.53
C LEU A 97 6.45 -12.78 6.23
N TRP A 98 5.15 -12.77 5.97
CA TRP A 98 4.37 -11.56 5.77
C TRP A 98 4.45 -10.63 7.00
N LEU A 99 4.22 -11.17 8.21
CA LEU A 99 4.33 -10.39 9.47
C LEU A 99 5.72 -9.78 9.62
N ALA A 100 6.78 -10.57 9.45
CA ALA A 100 8.16 -10.13 9.62
C ALA A 100 8.51 -9.00 8.64
N ILE A 101 8.17 -9.17 7.36
CA ILE A 101 8.46 -8.17 6.33
C ILE A 101 7.69 -6.88 6.61
N HIS A 102 6.39 -6.97 6.90
CA HIS A 102 5.59 -5.77 7.15
C HIS A 102 6.05 -5.03 8.40
N LEU A 103 6.44 -5.75 9.46
CA LEU A 103 6.99 -5.14 10.66
C LEU A 103 8.28 -4.35 10.38
N VAL A 104 9.19 -4.91 9.57
CA VAL A 104 10.45 -4.24 9.18
C VAL A 104 10.19 -2.96 8.38
N TYR A 105 9.14 -2.93 7.55
CA TYR A 105 8.81 -1.74 6.75
C TYR A 105 8.02 -0.67 7.52
N ILE A 106 7.52 -0.96 8.72
CA ILE A 106 6.92 0.07 9.59
C ILE A 106 8.02 1.00 10.10
N ILE A 107 7.84 2.30 9.85
CA ILE A 107 8.81 3.32 10.24
C ILE A 107 8.65 3.66 11.72
N GLY A 108 9.78 3.64 12.46
CA GLY A 108 9.87 4.04 13.85
C GLY A 108 9.69 2.88 14.84
N PHE A 109 10.67 2.75 15.75
CA PHE A 109 10.73 1.69 16.75
C PHE A 109 9.44 1.63 17.61
N LYS A 110 8.92 2.77 18.04
CA LYS A 110 7.68 2.84 18.80
C LYS A 110 6.51 2.19 18.05
N HIS A 111 6.38 2.47 16.75
CA HIS A 111 5.30 1.91 15.93
C HIS A 111 5.48 0.41 15.71
N GLN A 112 6.71 -0.06 15.53
CA GLN A 112 6.99 -1.50 15.42
C GLN A 112 6.58 -2.24 16.69
N VAL A 113 6.96 -1.73 17.87
CA VAL A 113 6.62 -2.34 19.16
C VAL A 113 5.11 -2.31 19.40
N THR A 114 4.44 -1.18 19.19
CA THR A 114 2.98 -1.10 19.38
C THR A 114 2.21 -1.98 18.42
N THR A 115 2.67 -2.14 17.18
CA THR A 115 2.08 -3.07 16.20
C THR A 115 2.25 -4.51 16.64
N LEU A 116 3.44 -4.90 17.10
CA LEU A 116 3.70 -6.23 17.66
C LEU A 116 2.78 -6.55 18.82
N LEU A 117 2.63 -5.64 19.78
CA LEU A 117 1.73 -5.81 20.93
C LEU A 117 0.27 -5.95 20.48
N ARG A 118 -0.19 -5.10 19.57
CA ARG A 118 -1.55 -5.20 19.01
C ARG A 118 -1.78 -6.53 18.29
N TRP A 119 -0.81 -6.98 17.51
CA TRP A 119 -0.90 -8.29 16.85
C TRP A 119 -0.93 -9.43 17.85
N ALA A 120 -0.08 -9.40 18.90
CA ALA A 120 -0.10 -10.42 19.95
C ALA A 120 -1.48 -10.49 20.61
N VAL A 121 -2.06 -9.35 21.02
CA VAL A 121 -3.39 -9.29 21.60
C VAL A 121 -4.46 -9.78 20.61
N SER A 122 -4.39 -9.38 19.35
CA SER A 122 -5.38 -9.77 18.32
C SER A 122 -5.29 -11.28 17.96
N PHE A 123 -4.09 -11.85 18.00
CA PHE A 123 -3.89 -13.26 17.65
C PHE A 123 -4.16 -14.21 18.82
N VAL A 124 -3.92 -13.79 20.07
CA VAL A 124 -4.26 -14.56 21.28
C VAL A 124 -5.75 -14.37 21.64
N GLY A 125 -6.26 -13.14 21.49
CA GLY A 125 -7.65 -12.83 21.74
C GLY A 125 -8.56 -13.32 20.60
N ARG A 126 -9.74 -13.83 20.95
CA ARG A 126 -10.83 -14.09 19.99
C ARG A 126 -11.65 -12.82 19.70
N GLY A 127 -11.12 -11.64 20.00
CA GLY A 127 -11.77 -10.38 19.70
C GLY A 127 -12.08 -10.28 18.20
N ARG A 128 -13.35 -10.08 17.87
CA ARG A 128 -13.74 -9.72 16.51
C ARG A 128 -13.05 -8.39 16.24
N ALA A 129 -12.19 -8.37 15.22
CA ALA A 129 -11.56 -7.15 14.76
C ALA A 129 -12.60 -6.04 14.59
N GLU A 130 -12.22 -4.84 14.97
CA GLU A 130 -13.01 -3.63 14.82
C GLU A 130 -13.65 -3.60 13.44
N ARG A 131 -14.97 -3.73 13.36
CA ARG A 131 -15.69 -3.47 12.13
C ARG A 131 -15.67 -1.97 11.96
N THR A 132 -14.92 -1.48 11.01
CA THR A 132 -15.01 -0.09 10.58
C THR A 132 -16.37 0.07 9.93
N LEU A 133 -17.33 0.60 10.67
CA LEU A 133 -18.60 1.04 10.09
C LEU A 133 -18.30 2.37 9.40
N THR A 134 -18.45 2.41 8.08
CA THR A 134 -18.39 3.68 7.36
C THR A 134 -19.63 4.50 7.69
N GLU A 135 -19.53 5.84 7.70
CA GLU A 135 -20.70 6.71 7.87
C GLU A 135 -21.86 6.31 6.96
N GLN A 136 -21.57 5.95 5.71
CA GLN A 136 -22.57 5.47 4.76
C GLN A 136 -23.32 4.23 5.26
N GLN A 137 -22.65 3.30 5.92
CA GLN A 137 -23.31 2.11 6.49
C GLN A 137 -24.17 2.46 7.69
N VAL A 138 -23.77 3.45 8.50
CA VAL A 138 -24.57 3.96 9.62
C VAL A 138 -25.81 4.66 9.08
N PHE A 139 -25.66 5.56 8.10
CA PHE A 139 -26.80 6.25 7.47
C PHE A 139 -27.77 5.27 6.78
N ALA A 140 -27.24 4.30 6.05
CA ALA A 140 -28.08 3.30 5.41
C ALA A 140 -28.88 2.45 6.42
N ARG A 141 -28.25 2.09 7.54
CA ARG A 141 -28.91 1.35 8.62
C ARG A 141 -29.99 2.18 9.28
N ASN A 142 -29.70 3.42 9.66
CA ASN A 142 -30.67 4.32 10.26
C ASN A 142 -31.85 4.58 9.31
N ALA A 143 -31.59 4.80 8.03
CA ALA A 143 -32.65 4.96 7.03
C ALA A 143 -33.56 3.72 6.89
N ILE A 144 -32.98 2.51 7.00
CA ILE A 144 -33.77 1.26 6.97
C ILE A 144 -34.60 1.11 8.24
N GLU A 145 -34.05 1.46 9.41
CA GLU A 145 -34.74 1.44 10.70
C GLU A 145 -35.90 2.47 10.72
N ASP A 146 -35.70 3.67 10.17
CA ASP A 146 -36.71 4.74 10.08
C ASP A 146 -37.83 4.41 9.08
N LEU A 147 -37.54 3.67 8.02
CA LEU A 147 -38.51 3.28 7.00
C LEU A 147 -39.35 2.05 7.38
N GLY A 148 -38.99 1.34 8.45
CA GLY A 148 -39.65 0.16 8.97
C GLY A 148 -39.51 -1.10 8.09
N GLU A 149 -40.06 -2.22 8.56
CA GLU A 149 -39.92 -3.55 7.94
C GLU A 149 -40.57 -3.69 6.53
N GLY A 150 -41.27 -2.66 6.04
CA GLY A 150 -41.94 -2.67 4.74
C GLY A 150 -41.13 -2.11 3.57
N TYR A 151 -39.91 -1.62 3.80
CA TYR A 151 -39.08 -1.02 2.76
C TYR A 151 -38.42 -2.07 1.87
N GLN A 152 -38.84 -2.13 0.59
CA GLN A 152 -38.14 -2.88 -0.45
C GLN A 152 -37.33 -1.92 -1.33
N PRO A 153 -35.97 -1.97 -1.31
CA PRO A 153 -35.14 -1.13 -2.16
C PRO A 153 -35.41 -1.48 -3.63
N ARG A 154 -35.76 -0.49 -4.44
CA ARG A 154 -35.80 -0.65 -5.91
C ARG A 154 -34.35 -0.79 -6.38
N LEU A 155 -33.99 -1.97 -6.88
CA LEU A 155 -32.72 -2.15 -7.57
C LEU A 155 -32.78 -1.39 -8.89
N PRO A 156 -31.73 -0.62 -9.26
CA PRO A 156 -31.64 -0.04 -10.59
C PRO A 156 -31.55 -1.17 -11.61
N GLY A 157 -32.44 -1.12 -12.63
CA GLY A 157 -32.42 -2.03 -13.77
C GLY A 157 -31.21 -1.83 -14.68
#